data_c47db08edf727b974c0f851893dd0cc4
#
_entry.id   c47db08edf727b974c0f851893dd0cc4
#
_cell.length_a   1.000
_cell.length_b   1.000
_cell.length_c   1.000
_cell.angle_alpha   90.00
_cell.angle_beta   90.00
_cell.angle_gamma   90.00
#
_symmetry.space_group_name_H-M   'P 1'
#
loop_
_entity.id
_entity.type
_entity.pdbx_description
1 polymer ?
#
loop_
_entity_poly.entity_id
_entity_poly.type
_entity_poly.pdbx_seq_one_letter_code
_entity_poly.pdbx_strand_id
1 'polypeptide(L)'
;AKLLVVGSDGRGFIVPTDDTVANTRKGKGVLTVDAPARAVVCTEAEGTHIAIIGENRKLLIFPAKQVPEMTRGKGVRLQRYKDGGVSDAKVFKLKEGLTWKDTAGRTWTVAKEDLRDWVANRAEAGRLPPKGFPKSNKFGE
;
A
#
# COMPACT_ATOMS: atom_id res chain seq x y z
N ALA A 1 -14.38 -10.78 2.18
CA ALA A 1 -13.61 -9.55 2.02
C ALA A 1 -12.23 -9.70 2.64
N LYS A 2 -11.26 -8.93 2.14
CA LYS A 2 -9.89 -8.94 2.64
C LYS A 2 -9.41 -7.52 2.83
N LEU A 3 -8.53 -7.33 3.80
CA LEU A 3 -7.92 -6.02 4.07
C LEU A 3 -6.40 -6.14 4.02
N LEU A 4 -5.76 -5.10 3.49
CA LEU A 4 -4.32 -4.93 3.60
C LEU A 4 -4.04 -4.07 4.81
N VAL A 5 -3.20 -4.56 5.71
CA VAL A 5 -2.77 -3.82 6.89
C VAL A 5 -1.27 -3.61 6.84
N VAL A 6 -0.82 -2.38 7.07
CA VAL A 6 0.59 -2.01 6.94
C VAL A 6 1.02 -1.13 8.10
N GLY A 7 2.18 -1.44 8.65
CA GLY A 7 2.81 -0.61 9.68
C GLY A 7 3.74 0.43 9.07
N SER A 8 4.04 1.47 9.83
CA SER A 8 4.92 2.55 9.38
C SER A 8 6.33 2.06 9.02
N ASP A 9 6.74 0.92 9.55
CA ASP A 9 8.04 0.30 9.29
C ASP A 9 8.10 -0.46 7.95
N GLY A 10 7.00 -0.51 7.21
CA GLY A 10 6.95 -1.19 5.92
C GLY A 10 6.57 -2.66 5.96
N ARG A 11 6.18 -3.18 7.11
CA ARG A 11 5.72 -4.56 7.23
C ARG A 11 4.20 -4.63 7.21
N GLY A 12 3.66 -5.69 6.61
CA GLY A 12 2.22 -5.85 6.55
C GLY A 12 1.81 -7.21 6.03
N PHE A 13 0.50 -7.41 5.96
CA PHE A 13 -0.08 -8.65 5.43
C PHE A 13 -1.53 -8.41 5.04
N ILE A 14 -2.13 -9.43 4.44
CA ILE A 14 -3.54 -9.40 4.08
C ILE A 14 -4.30 -10.24 5.11
N VAL A 15 -5.36 -9.65 5.67
CA VAL A 15 -6.21 -10.32 6.66
C VAL A 15 -7.60 -10.55 6.06
N PRO A 16 -8.10 -11.81 6.07
CA PRO A 16 -9.48 -12.08 5.66
C PRO A 16 -10.46 -11.52 6.69
N THR A 17 -11.56 -10.95 6.23
CA THR A 17 -12.58 -10.38 7.11
C THR A 17 -13.97 -10.73 6.62
N ASP A 18 -14.94 -10.77 7.55
CA ASP A 18 -16.32 -11.06 7.19
C ASP A 18 -17.15 -9.80 6.94
N ASP A 19 -16.71 -8.65 7.47
CA ASP A 19 -17.44 -7.39 7.42
C ASP A 19 -16.45 -6.23 7.35
N THR A 20 -16.47 -5.51 6.23
CA THR A 20 -15.52 -4.42 5.98
C THR A 20 -15.70 -3.21 6.90
N VAL A 21 -16.93 -2.89 7.29
CA VAL A 21 -17.21 -1.71 8.11
C VAL A 21 -16.69 -1.89 9.54
N ALA A 22 -17.02 -3.02 10.15
CA ALA A 22 -16.57 -3.33 11.50
C ALA A 22 -15.08 -3.68 11.54
N ASN A 23 -14.54 -4.20 10.46
CA ASN A 23 -13.21 -4.78 10.41
C ASN A 23 -12.08 -3.80 10.12
N THR A 24 -12.36 -2.55 9.78
CA THR A 24 -11.32 -1.53 9.61
C THR A 24 -10.50 -1.38 10.89
N ARG A 25 -11.17 -1.34 12.05
CA ARG A 25 -10.50 -1.30 13.36
C ARG A 25 -9.81 -2.61 13.68
N LYS A 26 -10.47 -3.74 13.38
CA LYS A 26 -9.91 -5.07 13.59
C LYS A 26 -8.65 -5.28 12.76
N GLY A 27 -8.66 -4.80 11.50
CA GLY A 27 -7.50 -4.90 10.63
C GLY A 27 -6.27 -4.27 11.27
N LYS A 28 -6.40 -3.06 11.82
CA LYS A 28 -5.29 -2.40 12.51
C LYS A 28 -4.95 -3.09 13.82
N GLY A 29 -5.93 -3.64 14.52
CA GLY A 29 -5.72 -4.34 15.79
C GLY A 29 -5.03 -5.68 15.67
N VAL A 30 -4.99 -6.30 14.49
CA VAL A 30 -4.32 -7.57 14.28
C VAL A 30 -2.86 -7.42 13.86
N LEU A 31 -2.45 -6.23 13.46
CA LEU A 31 -1.07 -5.95 13.08
C LEU A 31 -0.23 -5.67 14.33
N THR A 32 0.81 -6.48 14.53
CA THR A 32 1.76 -6.28 15.61
C THR A 32 2.90 -5.41 15.10
N VAL A 33 3.13 -4.27 15.73
CA VAL A 33 4.21 -3.37 15.37
C VAL A 33 5.15 -3.17 16.57
N ASP A 34 6.43 -3.02 16.28
CA ASP A 34 7.43 -2.75 17.32
C ASP A 34 7.58 -1.22 17.45
N ALA A 35 7.41 -0.71 18.66
CA ALA A 35 7.59 0.72 18.88
C ALA A 35 8.99 1.16 18.43
N PRO A 36 9.15 2.34 17.80
CA PRO A 36 8.16 3.40 17.64
C PRO A 36 7.22 3.25 16.42
N ALA A 37 7.26 2.14 15.70
CA ALA A 37 6.37 1.91 14.56
C ALA A 37 4.90 1.84 15.01
N ARG A 38 4.00 2.17 14.08
CA ARG A 38 2.55 2.12 14.32
C ARG A 38 1.83 1.63 13.06
N ALA A 39 0.60 1.16 13.22
CA ALA A 39 -0.24 0.79 12.08
C ALA A 39 -0.68 2.07 11.35
N VAL A 40 -0.47 2.14 10.04
CA VAL A 40 -0.76 3.34 9.26
C VAL A 40 -1.74 3.10 8.11
N VAL A 41 -1.84 1.88 7.60
CA VAL A 41 -2.74 1.57 6.49
C VAL A 41 -3.63 0.40 6.86
N CYS A 42 -4.92 0.55 6.56
CA CYS A 42 -5.90 -0.53 6.60
C CYS A 42 -6.88 -0.26 5.48
N THR A 43 -6.79 -1.01 4.39
CA THR A 43 -7.57 -0.74 3.18
C THR A 43 -8.04 -2.04 2.55
N GLU A 44 -9.08 -1.96 1.74
CA GLU A 44 -9.59 -3.14 1.03
C GLU A 44 -8.53 -3.72 0.09
N ALA A 45 -8.41 -5.05 0.12
CA ALA A 45 -7.39 -5.77 -0.63
C ALA A 45 -7.98 -6.43 -1.88
N GLU A 46 -8.68 -5.65 -2.70
CA GLU A 46 -9.23 -6.15 -3.96
C GLU A 46 -8.38 -5.72 -5.15
N GLY A 47 -7.75 -6.68 -5.81
CA GLY A 47 -6.92 -6.39 -6.96
C GLY A 47 -5.79 -7.38 -7.14
N THR A 48 -4.93 -7.08 -8.09
CA THR A 48 -3.82 -7.96 -8.46
C THR A 48 -2.48 -7.45 -7.95
N HIS A 49 -2.39 -6.16 -7.64
CA HIS A 49 -1.14 -5.50 -7.28
C HIS A 49 -1.32 -4.56 -6.11
N ILE A 50 -0.23 -4.32 -5.41
CA ILE A 50 -0.16 -3.35 -4.32
C ILE A 50 0.74 -2.20 -4.78
N ALA A 51 0.26 -0.98 -4.57
CA ALA A 51 1.06 0.23 -4.72
C ALA A 51 1.35 0.75 -3.33
N ILE A 52 2.62 0.97 -3.01
CA ILE A 52 3.05 1.48 -1.72
C ILE A 52 4.03 2.63 -1.93
N ILE A 53 3.87 3.69 -1.16
CA ILE A 53 4.73 4.85 -1.24
C ILE A 53 5.23 5.23 0.14
N GLY A 54 6.52 5.53 0.23
CA GLY A 54 7.14 5.96 1.47
C GLY A 54 7.10 7.46 1.66
N GLU A 55 7.44 7.88 2.87
CA GLU A 55 7.67 9.29 3.18
C GLU A 55 8.82 9.85 2.36
N ASN A 56 9.72 8.97 1.91
CA ASN A 56 10.83 9.31 1.00
C ASN A 56 10.37 9.51 -0.45
N ARG A 57 9.07 9.42 -0.71
CA ARG A 57 8.45 9.62 -2.02
C ARG A 57 8.77 8.53 -3.05
N LYS A 58 9.27 7.38 -2.62
CA LYS A 58 9.51 6.26 -3.53
C LYS A 58 8.25 5.41 -3.63
N LEU A 59 7.79 5.19 -4.86
CA LEU A 59 6.62 4.36 -5.18
C LEU A 59 7.09 3.00 -5.68
N LEU A 60 6.48 1.95 -5.16
CA LEU A 60 6.71 0.57 -5.58
C LEU A 60 5.38 -0.09 -5.88
N ILE A 61 5.32 -0.84 -6.98
CA ILE A 61 4.16 -1.65 -7.33
C ILE A 61 4.63 -3.10 -7.43
N PHE A 62 3.94 -4.01 -6.75
CA PHE A 62 4.32 -5.42 -6.81
C PHE A 62 3.06 -6.32 -6.72
N PRO A 63 3.17 -7.59 -7.15
CA PRO A 63 2.00 -8.49 -7.12
C PRO A 63 1.50 -8.73 -5.71
N ALA A 64 0.19 -8.59 -5.50
CA ALA A 64 -0.43 -8.81 -4.20
C ALA A 64 -0.23 -10.24 -3.69
N LYS A 65 -0.09 -11.21 -4.60
CA LYS A 65 0.15 -12.61 -4.24
C LYS A 65 1.47 -12.82 -3.50
N GLN A 66 2.36 -11.84 -3.52
CA GLN A 66 3.62 -11.92 -2.77
C GLN A 66 3.45 -11.60 -1.29
N VAL A 67 2.24 -11.21 -0.88
CA VAL A 67 1.93 -10.91 0.52
C VAL A 67 1.08 -12.03 1.09
N PRO A 68 1.47 -12.59 2.25
CA PRO A 68 0.70 -13.69 2.84
C PRO A 68 -0.61 -13.21 3.44
N GLU A 69 -1.58 -14.12 3.49
CA GLU A 69 -2.79 -13.92 4.28
C GLU A 69 -2.51 -14.44 5.69
N MET A 70 -2.80 -13.61 6.67
CA MET A 70 -2.57 -13.93 8.07
C MET A 70 -3.73 -13.40 8.89
N THR A 71 -3.96 -14.01 10.05
CA THR A 71 -5.00 -13.52 10.96
C THR A 71 -4.44 -12.51 11.96
N ARG A 72 -3.14 -12.56 12.20
CA ARG A 72 -2.46 -11.71 13.20
C ARG A 72 -0.96 -11.79 13.01
N GLY A 73 -0.23 -10.76 13.39
CA GLY A 73 1.22 -10.77 13.42
C GLY A 73 1.86 -9.52 12.86
N LYS A 74 3.14 -9.62 12.52
CA LYS A 74 3.91 -8.50 11.97
C LYS A 74 3.85 -8.44 10.45
N GLY A 75 3.59 -9.57 9.82
CA GLY A 75 3.62 -9.67 8.37
C GLY A 75 5.03 -9.68 7.80
N VAL A 76 5.11 -9.32 6.53
CA VAL A 76 6.37 -9.32 5.77
C VAL A 76 6.70 -7.89 5.34
N ARG A 77 7.96 -7.66 5.03
CA ARG A 77 8.39 -6.37 4.50
C ARG A 77 7.79 -6.14 3.12
N LEU A 78 7.14 -5.00 2.95
CA LEU A 78 6.51 -4.64 1.68
C LEU A 78 7.39 -3.73 0.84
N GLN A 79 8.14 -2.84 1.49
CA GLN A 79 9.00 -1.88 0.82
C GLN A 79 10.22 -1.59 1.70
N ARG A 80 11.36 -1.35 1.06
CA ARG A 80 12.60 -1.05 1.76
C ARG A 80 12.84 0.47 1.75
N TYR A 81 13.20 1.02 2.91
CA TYR A 81 13.46 2.45 3.07
C TYR A 81 14.87 2.70 3.58
N LYS A 82 15.52 3.74 3.03
CA LYS A 82 16.69 4.33 3.63
C LYS A 82 16.28 5.26 4.78
N ASP A 83 15.26 6.08 4.52
CA ASP A 83 14.76 7.08 5.46
C ASP A 83 13.24 7.04 5.51
N GLY A 84 12.68 7.34 6.68
CA GLY A 84 11.26 7.41 6.87
C GLY A 84 10.61 6.05 6.88
N GLY A 85 9.32 6.03 6.64
CA GLY A 85 8.52 4.82 6.61
C GLY A 85 7.43 4.92 5.57
N VAL A 86 6.39 4.11 5.73
CA VAL A 86 5.24 4.11 4.82
C VAL A 86 4.44 5.38 4.96
N SER A 87 4.10 5.99 3.83
CA SER A 87 3.12 7.07 3.78
C SER A 87 1.72 6.54 3.47
N ASP A 88 1.59 5.72 2.43
CA ASP A 88 0.30 5.18 2.02
C ASP A 88 0.46 3.91 1.19
N ALA A 89 -0.62 3.15 1.07
CA ALA A 89 -0.66 1.97 0.23
C ALA A 89 -2.08 1.70 -0.22
N LYS A 90 -2.23 1.04 -1.36
CA LYS A 90 -3.53 0.59 -1.85
C LYS A 90 -3.37 -0.67 -2.69
N VAL A 91 -4.45 -1.42 -2.82
CA VAL A 91 -4.51 -2.58 -3.69
C VAL A 91 -5.36 -2.21 -4.90
N PHE A 92 -4.92 -2.59 -6.08
CA PHE A 92 -5.61 -2.23 -7.32
C PHE A 92 -5.43 -3.31 -8.39
N LYS A 93 -6.24 -3.22 -9.44
CA LYS A 93 -6.11 -4.11 -10.59
C LYS A 93 -5.16 -3.46 -11.61
N LEU A 94 -4.01 -4.07 -11.82
CA LEU A 94 -2.99 -3.48 -12.71
C LEU A 94 -3.54 -3.16 -14.09
N LYS A 95 -4.40 -4.03 -14.64
CA LYS A 95 -4.99 -3.84 -15.97
C LYS A 95 -5.85 -2.58 -16.08
N GLU A 96 -6.36 -2.09 -14.95
CA GLU A 96 -7.18 -0.88 -14.91
C GLU A 96 -6.35 0.38 -14.65
N GLY A 97 -5.06 0.21 -14.38
CA GLY A 97 -4.16 1.30 -14.08
C GLY A 97 -4.20 1.76 -12.63
N LEU A 98 -3.28 2.64 -12.29
CA LEU A 98 -3.19 3.21 -10.94
C LEU A 98 -3.91 4.54 -10.92
N THR A 99 -4.80 4.73 -9.95
CA THR A 99 -5.53 5.99 -9.78
C THR A 99 -5.15 6.66 -8.47
N TRP A 100 -5.22 7.99 -8.48
CA TRP A 100 -5.11 8.78 -7.26
C TRP A 100 -5.91 10.07 -7.44
N LYS A 101 -6.21 10.73 -6.31
CA LYS A 101 -6.85 12.05 -6.32
C LYS A 101 -5.85 13.10 -5.88
N ASP A 102 -5.83 14.21 -6.59
CA ASP A 102 -5.00 15.36 -6.19
C ASP A 102 -5.74 16.23 -5.17
N THR A 103 -5.08 17.28 -4.70
CA THR A 103 -5.65 18.18 -3.69
C THR A 103 -6.85 18.99 -4.22
N ALA A 104 -7.00 19.10 -5.53
CA ALA A 104 -8.15 19.74 -6.16
C ALA A 104 -9.31 18.78 -6.39
N GLY A 105 -9.17 17.51 -5.97
CA GLY A 105 -10.20 16.51 -6.12
C GLY A 105 -10.26 15.85 -7.49
N ARG A 106 -9.28 16.12 -8.37
CA ARG A 106 -9.23 15.48 -9.68
C ARG A 106 -8.66 14.08 -9.57
N THR A 107 -9.25 13.16 -10.32
CA THR A 107 -8.75 11.79 -10.41
C THR A 107 -7.75 11.66 -11.56
N TRP A 108 -6.58 11.12 -11.24
CA TRP A 108 -5.54 10.81 -12.21
C TRP A 108 -5.49 9.32 -12.40
N THR A 109 -5.23 8.87 -13.63
CA THR A 109 -5.06 7.45 -13.94
C THR A 109 -3.81 7.28 -14.78
N VAL A 110 -2.93 6.37 -14.34
CA VAL A 110 -1.76 5.98 -15.13
C VAL A 110 -2.00 4.56 -15.62
N ALA A 111 -2.01 4.40 -16.93
CA ALA A 111 -2.30 3.12 -17.55
C ALA A 111 -1.23 2.08 -17.24
N LYS A 112 -1.60 0.80 -17.29
CA LYS A 112 -0.71 -0.33 -17.05
C LYS A 112 0.61 -0.19 -17.83
N GLU A 113 0.52 0.18 -19.10
CA GLU A 113 1.69 0.29 -19.98
C GLU A 113 2.70 1.33 -19.50
N ASP A 114 2.21 2.35 -18.80
CA ASP A 114 3.04 3.44 -18.30
C ASP A 114 3.52 3.21 -16.87
N LEU A 115 3.16 2.08 -16.26
CA LEU A 115 3.56 1.73 -14.90
C LEU A 115 4.76 0.79 -14.84
N ARG A 116 5.29 0.35 -15.97
CA ARG A 116 6.33 -0.68 -16.01
C ARG A 116 7.57 -0.37 -15.16
N ASP A 117 7.96 0.90 -15.09
CA ASP A 117 9.15 1.29 -14.34
C ASP A 117 8.97 1.14 -12.83
N TRP A 118 7.72 1.09 -12.35
CA TRP A 118 7.41 0.96 -10.92
C TRP A 118 7.06 -0.45 -10.51
N VAL A 119 6.74 -1.32 -11.48
CA VAL A 119 6.38 -2.71 -11.18
C VAL A 119 7.65 -3.52 -10.95
N ALA A 120 7.73 -4.12 -9.78
CA ALA A 120 8.90 -4.89 -9.36
C ALA A 120 8.45 -5.96 -8.36
N ASN A 121 9.30 -6.34 -7.44
CA ASN A 121 8.99 -7.35 -6.43
C ASN A 121 8.84 -6.71 -5.05
N ARG A 122 8.11 -7.41 -4.19
CA ARG A 122 7.96 -7.04 -2.78
C ARG A 122 9.32 -6.76 -2.16
N ALA A 123 9.36 -5.79 -1.26
CA ALA A 123 10.53 -5.43 -0.46
C ALA A 123 11.64 -4.69 -1.22
N GLU A 124 11.37 -4.27 -2.45
CA GLU A 124 12.29 -3.37 -3.16
C GLU A 124 12.04 -1.93 -2.74
N ALA A 125 12.92 -1.03 -3.17
CA ALA A 125 12.86 0.38 -2.74
C ALA A 125 11.83 1.21 -3.51
N GLY A 126 11.63 0.91 -4.77
CA GLY A 126 10.79 1.72 -5.64
C GLY A 126 11.53 2.92 -6.24
N ARG A 127 10.76 3.82 -6.84
CA ARG A 127 11.27 4.98 -7.59
C ARG A 127 10.41 6.20 -7.31
N LEU A 128 10.91 7.38 -7.60
CA LEU A 128 10.11 8.60 -7.53
C LEU A 128 8.84 8.42 -8.34
N PRO A 129 7.69 8.95 -7.87
CA PRO A 129 6.40 8.62 -8.46
C PRO A 129 6.20 9.27 -9.83
N PRO A 130 5.17 8.85 -10.57
CA PRO A 130 4.81 9.49 -11.82
C PRO A 130 4.52 10.98 -11.63
N LYS A 131 4.73 11.75 -12.68
CA LYS A 131 4.44 13.18 -12.68
C LYS A 131 2.98 13.43 -12.29
N GLY A 132 2.78 14.41 -11.43
CA GLY A 132 1.45 14.76 -10.95
C GLY A 132 1.03 14.07 -9.66
N PHE A 133 1.84 13.15 -9.15
CA PHE A 133 1.50 12.50 -7.89
C PHE A 133 1.51 13.52 -6.74
N PRO A 134 0.51 13.47 -5.84
CA PRO A 134 0.38 14.47 -4.78
C PRO A 134 1.61 14.57 -3.88
N LYS A 135 1.94 15.79 -3.47
CA LYS A 135 3.05 16.02 -2.55
C LYS A 135 2.80 15.47 -1.16
N SER A 136 1.54 15.19 -0.84
CA SER A 136 1.16 14.55 0.42
C SER A 136 1.64 13.09 0.51
N ASN A 137 2.04 12.49 -0.62
CA ASN A 137 2.38 11.07 -0.74
C ASN A 137 1.19 10.17 -0.35
N LYS A 138 -0.02 10.60 -0.68
CA LYS A 138 -1.26 9.85 -0.45
C LYS A 138 -1.99 9.64 -1.76
N PHE A 139 -2.66 8.50 -1.90
CA PHE A 139 -3.48 8.24 -3.08
C PHE A 139 -4.80 9.03 -3.06
N GLY A 140 -5.17 9.55 -1.92
CA GLY A 140 -6.32 10.45 -1.81
C GLY A 140 -7.68 9.76 -1.82
N GLU A 141 -7.71 8.51 -1.49
CA GLU A 141 -8.95 7.73 -1.47
C GLU A 141 -9.35 7.27 -0.08
#